data_9c08a28b7777943559c8a8e830bdd425
#
_entry.id   9c08a28b7777943559c8a8e830bdd425
#
_cell.length_a   1.000
_cell.length_b   1.000
_cell.length_c   1.000
_cell.angle_alpha   90.00
_cell.angle_beta   90.00
_cell.angle_gamma   90.00
#
_symmetry.space_group_name_H-M   'P 1'
#
loop_
_entity.id
_entity.type
_entity.pdbx_description
1 polymer ?
#
loop_
_entity_poly.entity_id
_entity_poly.type
_entity_poly.pdbx_seq_one_letter_code
_entity_poly.pdbx_strand_id
1 'polypeptide(L)'
;MQKKRSNDPFWWTLFGAGGTISAFFIPVHVLLFGIAMPLGWISVPDYETLLQLAQHPVTRLYIFALVSLSLFHWAHRFRYTLYDGLMLKHLEHYIFIFCYGSALAGTVITGVLIWTI
;
A
#
# COMPACT_ATOMS: atom_id res chain seq x y z
N MET A 1 28.74 10.12 26.71
CA MET A 1 27.71 9.18 26.19
C MET A 1 27.37 9.50 24.75
N GLN A 2 27.66 8.61 23.84
CA GLN A 2 27.17 8.79 22.47
C GLN A 2 25.67 8.54 22.45
N LYS A 3 24.93 9.58 22.07
CA LYS A 3 23.48 9.48 21.88
C LYS A 3 23.23 8.55 20.70
N LYS A 4 22.57 7.41 20.94
CA LYS A 4 22.22 6.47 19.90
C LYS A 4 21.34 7.18 18.86
N ARG A 5 21.75 7.13 17.59
CA ARG A 5 20.96 7.75 16.52
C ARG A 5 19.61 7.07 16.42
N SER A 6 18.56 7.88 16.45
CA SER A 6 17.18 7.42 16.25
C SER A 6 16.96 6.99 14.80
N ASN A 7 16.19 5.90 14.60
CA ASN A 7 15.75 5.48 13.27
C ASN A 7 14.49 6.22 12.80
N ASP A 8 13.98 7.15 13.59
CA ASP A 8 12.74 7.89 13.29
C ASP A 8 12.76 8.58 11.92
N PRO A 9 13.85 9.26 11.47
CA PRO A 9 13.86 9.85 10.14
C PRO A 9 13.66 8.84 9.01
N PHE A 10 14.19 7.63 9.13
CA PHE A 10 13.99 6.56 8.14
C PHE A 10 12.52 6.14 8.06
N TRP A 11 11.89 5.90 9.20
CA TRP A 11 10.49 5.49 9.27
C TRP A 11 9.54 6.58 8.78
N TRP A 12 9.82 7.84 9.13
CA TRP A 12 9.05 8.99 8.64
C TRP A 12 9.17 9.16 7.14
N THR A 13 10.37 8.97 6.59
CA THR A 13 10.60 9.02 5.13
C THR A 13 9.83 7.92 4.43
N LEU A 14 9.88 6.69 4.95
CA LEU A 14 9.15 5.56 4.39
C LEU A 14 7.64 5.78 4.46
N PHE A 15 7.13 6.29 5.57
CA PHE A 15 5.72 6.65 5.74
C PHE A 15 5.30 7.73 4.74
N GLY A 16 6.08 8.79 4.63
CA GLY A 16 5.83 9.88 3.69
C GLY A 16 5.85 9.42 2.23
N ALA A 17 6.81 8.58 1.86
CA ALA A 17 6.90 7.99 0.53
C ALA A 17 5.65 7.15 0.22
N GLY A 18 5.21 6.32 1.16
CA GLY A 18 3.99 5.52 1.00
C GLY A 18 2.75 6.37 0.78
N GLY A 19 2.59 7.43 1.55
CA GLY A 19 1.48 8.38 1.40
C GLY A 19 1.51 9.12 0.08
N THR A 20 2.67 9.60 -0.33
CA THR A 20 2.85 10.32 -1.59
C THR A 20 2.56 9.42 -2.79
N ILE A 21 3.13 8.21 -2.81
CA ILE A 21 2.90 7.24 -3.88
C ILE A 21 1.42 6.86 -3.95
N SER A 22 0.78 6.59 -2.82
CA SER A 22 -0.64 6.26 -2.77
C SER A 22 -1.49 7.40 -3.30
N ALA A 23 -1.21 8.64 -2.89
CA ALA A 23 -1.98 9.82 -3.28
C ALA A 23 -1.87 10.12 -4.78
N PHE A 24 -0.74 9.80 -5.41
CA PHE A 24 -0.55 10.03 -6.84
C PHE A 24 -1.07 8.88 -7.71
N PHE A 25 -0.75 7.65 -7.37
CA PHE A 25 -0.97 6.52 -8.26
C PHE A 25 -2.32 5.83 -8.07
N ILE A 26 -2.84 5.73 -6.86
CA ILE A 26 -4.14 5.08 -6.64
C ILE A 26 -5.29 5.81 -7.35
N PRO A 27 -5.41 7.15 -7.26
CA PRO A 27 -6.45 7.85 -8.01
C PRO A 27 -6.37 7.66 -9.52
N VAL A 28 -5.16 7.57 -10.08
CA VAL A 28 -4.98 7.29 -11.52
C VAL A 28 -5.57 5.92 -11.89
N HIS A 29 -5.29 4.89 -11.09
CA HIS A 29 -5.83 3.55 -11.32
C HIS A 29 -7.35 3.52 -11.17
N VAL A 30 -7.88 4.20 -10.16
CA VAL A 30 -9.34 4.32 -9.96
C VAL A 30 -9.98 5.02 -11.15
N LEU A 31 -9.38 6.10 -11.64
CA LEU A 31 -9.89 6.82 -12.81
C LEU A 31 -9.89 5.95 -14.05
N LEU A 32 -8.78 5.24 -14.33
CA LEU A 32 -8.66 4.42 -15.53
C LEU A 32 -9.56 3.17 -15.48
N PHE A 33 -9.42 2.36 -14.45
CA PHE A 33 -10.08 1.06 -14.36
C PHE A 33 -11.48 1.14 -13.76
N GLY A 34 -11.71 2.09 -12.85
CA GLY A 34 -12.96 2.22 -12.14
C GLY A 34 -13.97 3.14 -12.82
N ILE A 35 -13.54 4.07 -13.66
CA ILE A 35 -14.39 5.09 -14.27
C ILE A 35 -14.28 5.08 -15.80
N ALA A 36 -13.10 5.33 -16.35
CA ALA A 36 -12.93 5.53 -17.79
C ALA A 36 -13.23 4.26 -18.61
N MET A 37 -12.76 3.12 -18.21
CA MET A 37 -13.05 1.84 -18.89
C MET A 37 -14.51 1.44 -18.76
N PRO A 38 -15.15 1.41 -17.58
CA PRO A 38 -16.57 1.07 -17.48
C PRO A 38 -17.50 2.01 -18.22
N LEU A 39 -17.15 3.31 -18.32
CA LEU A 39 -17.95 4.30 -19.05
C LEU A 39 -17.67 4.33 -20.55
N GLY A 40 -16.74 3.51 -21.05
CA GLY A 40 -16.41 3.47 -22.46
C GLY A 40 -15.59 4.65 -22.97
N TRP A 41 -14.98 5.44 -22.09
CA TRP A 41 -14.12 6.56 -22.49
C TRP A 41 -12.83 6.10 -23.15
N ILE A 42 -12.33 4.95 -22.70
CA ILE A 42 -11.17 4.27 -23.28
C ILE A 42 -11.53 2.80 -23.52
N SER A 43 -10.92 2.20 -24.54
CA SER A 43 -11.13 0.79 -24.85
C SER A 43 -10.47 -0.09 -23.78
N VAL A 44 -11.18 -1.15 -23.39
CA VAL A 44 -10.65 -2.14 -22.46
C VAL A 44 -9.72 -3.07 -23.25
N PRO A 45 -8.44 -3.21 -22.84
CA PRO A 45 -7.56 -4.22 -23.46
C PRO A 45 -8.12 -5.63 -23.27
N ASP A 46 -7.78 -6.53 -24.19
CA ASP A 46 -8.14 -7.93 -24.06
C ASP A 46 -7.38 -8.60 -22.88
N TYR A 47 -7.90 -9.73 -22.46
CA TYR A 47 -7.35 -10.47 -21.31
C TYR A 47 -5.87 -10.82 -21.49
N GLU A 48 -5.48 -11.26 -22.67
CA GLU A 48 -4.09 -11.67 -22.94
C GLU A 48 -3.13 -10.48 -22.82
N THR A 49 -3.51 -9.32 -23.33
CA THR A 49 -2.71 -8.09 -23.21
C THR A 49 -2.55 -7.69 -21.75
N LEU A 50 -3.64 -7.72 -20.98
CA LEU A 50 -3.58 -7.40 -19.56
C LEU A 50 -2.74 -8.40 -18.78
N LEU A 51 -2.86 -9.68 -19.10
CA LEU A 51 -2.07 -10.73 -18.46
C LEU A 51 -0.57 -10.58 -18.74
N GLN A 52 -0.19 -10.33 -20.00
CA GLN A 52 1.20 -10.07 -20.36
C GLN A 52 1.76 -8.84 -19.63
N LEU A 53 0.98 -7.77 -19.52
CA LEU A 53 1.37 -6.59 -18.77
C LEU A 53 1.56 -6.90 -17.29
N ALA A 54 0.65 -7.67 -16.69
CA ALA A 54 0.73 -8.07 -15.29
C ALA A 54 1.93 -8.98 -15.00
N GLN A 55 2.31 -9.81 -15.96
CA GLN A 55 3.45 -10.72 -15.84
C GLN A 55 4.81 -10.05 -16.06
N HIS A 56 4.83 -8.85 -16.59
CA HIS A 56 6.07 -8.12 -16.82
C HIS A 56 6.77 -7.81 -15.49
N PRO A 57 8.09 -8.04 -15.35
CA PRO A 57 8.80 -7.83 -14.08
C PRO A 57 8.67 -6.43 -13.51
N VAL A 58 8.70 -5.41 -14.36
CA VAL A 58 8.55 -4.00 -13.93
C VAL A 58 7.15 -3.77 -13.35
N THR A 59 6.12 -4.30 -14.00
CA THR A 59 4.74 -4.20 -13.49
C THR A 59 4.57 -4.91 -12.16
N ARG A 60 5.16 -6.09 -12.00
CA ARG A 60 5.15 -6.84 -10.73
C ARG A 60 5.77 -6.03 -9.61
N LEU A 61 6.95 -5.47 -9.85
CA LEU A 61 7.63 -4.62 -8.85
C LEU A 61 6.82 -3.37 -8.54
N TYR A 62 6.25 -2.74 -9.56
CA TYR A 62 5.42 -1.55 -9.39
C TYR A 62 4.20 -1.82 -8.51
N ILE A 63 3.43 -2.86 -8.83
CA ILE A 63 2.21 -3.21 -8.07
C ILE A 63 2.57 -3.62 -6.65
N PHE A 64 3.62 -4.43 -6.49
CA PHE A 64 4.08 -4.86 -5.17
C PHE A 64 4.48 -3.67 -4.32
N ALA A 65 5.28 -2.74 -4.85
CA ALA A 65 5.70 -1.54 -4.15
C ALA A 65 4.49 -0.66 -3.81
N LEU A 66 3.60 -0.42 -4.76
CA LEU A 66 2.43 0.42 -4.56
C LEU A 66 1.53 -0.13 -3.44
N VAL A 67 1.20 -1.41 -3.49
CA VAL A 67 0.32 -2.04 -2.49
C VAL A 67 1.00 -2.10 -1.12
N SER A 68 2.25 -2.52 -1.08
CA SER A 68 3.00 -2.66 0.19
C SER A 68 3.16 -1.31 0.89
N LEU A 69 3.62 -0.29 0.18
CA LEU A 69 3.82 1.05 0.74
C LEU A 69 2.49 1.66 1.19
N SER A 70 1.43 1.45 0.43
CA SER A 70 0.09 1.93 0.79
C SER A 70 -0.43 1.24 2.05
N LEU A 71 -0.25 -0.07 2.19
CA LEU A 71 -0.68 -0.82 3.36
C LEU A 71 0.07 -0.38 4.63
N PHE A 72 1.39 -0.20 4.55
CA PHE A 72 2.16 0.26 5.69
C PHE A 72 1.87 1.71 6.05
N HIS A 73 1.62 2.56 5.07
CA HIS A 73 1.15 3.93 5.32
C HIS A 73 -0.21 3.91 6.03
N TRP A 74 -1.15 3.10 5.55
CA TRP A 74 -2.45 2.92 6.20
C TRP A 74 -2.30 2.41 7.62
N ALA A 75 -1.49 1.37 7.84
CA ALA A 75 -1.30 0.78 9.17
C ALA A 75 -0.80 1.80 10.18
N HIS A 76 0.22 2.58 9.79
CA HIS A 76 0.80 3.60 10.64
C HIS A 76 -0.21 4.71 10.97
N ARG A 77 -0.91 5.21 9.96
CA ARG A 77 -1.89 6.29 10.15
C ARG A 77 -3.11 5.81 10.93
N PHE A 78 -3.61 4.63 10.62
CA PHE A 78 -4.78 4.05 11.27
C PHE A 78 -4.50 3.76 12.75
N ARG A 79 -3.30 3.28 13.06
CA ARG A 79 -2.87 3.06 14.44
C ARG A 79 -3.02 4.33 15.27
N TYR A 80 -2.47 5.43 14.82
CA TYR A 80 -2.56 6.70 15.55
C TYR A 80 -3.98 7.26 15.56
N THR A 81 -4.75 7.05 14.52
CA THR A 81 -6.16 7.42 14.50
C THR A 81 -6.93 6.70 15.62
N LEU A 82 -6.67 5.42 15.84
CA LEU A 82 -7.29 4.67 16.93
C LEU A 82 -6.81 5.13 18.31
N TYR A 83 -5.52 5.45 18.44
CA TYR A 83 -4.98 5.93 19.71
C TYR A 83 -5.55 7.30 20.12
N ASP A 84 -5.52 8.25 19.21
CA ASP A 84 -5.84 9.65 19.50
C ASP A 84 -7.31 9.98 19.20
N GLY A 85 -7.85 9.47 18.08
CA GLY A 85 -9.22 9.75 17.66
C GLY A 85 -10.27 9.02 18.46
N LEU A 86 -10.08 7.72 18.72
CA LEU A 86 -11.00 6.89 19.49
C LEU A 86 -10.54 6.63 20.91
N MET A 87 -9.43 7.23 21.32
CA MET A 87 -8.87 7.12 22.67
C MET A 87 -8.63 5.67 23.11
N LEU A 88 -8.17 4.82 22.21
CA LEU A 88 -7.96 3.39 22.45
C LEU A 88 -6.51 3.05 22.80
N LYS A 89 -5.73 3.99 23.29
CA LYS A 89 -4.31 3.79 23.61
C LYS A 89 -4.08 2.66 24.63
N HIS A 90 -5.05 2.37 25.48
CA HIS A 90 -4.99 1.24 26.42
C HIS A 90 -4.97 -0.14 25.71
N LEU A 91 -5.31 -0.20 24.43
CA LEU A 91 -5.26 -1.39 23.58
C LEU A 91 -4.08 -1.37 22.60
N GLU A 92 -3.04 -0.61 22.89
CA GLU A 92 -1.94 -0.36 21.94
C GLU A 92 -1.31 -1.63 21.37
N HIS A 93 -1.15 -2.69 22.16
CA HIS A 93 -0.57 -3.95 21.68
C HIS A 93 -1.48 -4.64 20.66
N TYR A 94 -2.77 -4.68 20.93
CA TYR A 94 -3.75 -5.29 20.01
C TYR A 94 -3.86 -4.48 18.72
N ILE A 95 -3.88 -3.17 18.81
CA ILE A 95 -3.94 -2.27 17.66
C ILE A 95 -2.68 -2.40 16.82
N PHE A 96 -1.51 -2.41 17.45
CA PHE A 96 -0.23 -2.59 16.77
C PHE A 96 -0.21 -3.91 15.98
N ILE A 97 -0.56 -5.02 16.62
CA ILE A 97 -0.60 -6.34 15.97
C ILE A 97 -1.61 -6.36 14.82
N PHE A 98 -2.79 -5.81 15.03
CA PHE A 98 -3.83 -5.75 14.00
C PHE A 98 -3.38 -4.94 12.78
N CYS A 99 -2.89 -3.71 12.99
CA CYS A 99 -2.51 -2.82 11.89
C CYS A 99 -1.32 -3.37 11.09
N TYR A 100 -0.22 -3.66 11.77
CA TYR A 100 0.99 -4.11 11.08
C TYR A 100 0.90 -5.57 10.65
N GLY A 101 0.19 -6.41 11.39
CA GLY A 101 -0.10 -7.78 10.98
C GLY A 101 -0.94 -7.83 9.70
N SER A 102 -1.95 -6.99 9.59
CA SER A 102 -2.76 -6.86 8.38
C SER A 102 -1.95 -6.34 7.20
N ALA A 103 -1.11 -5.33 7.41
CA ALA A 103 -0.24 -4.79 6.38
C ALA A 103 0.77 -5.85 5.89
N LEU A 104 1.38 -6.57 6.81
CA LEU A 104 2.32 -7.64 6.46
C LEU A 104 1.63 -8.78 5.71
N ALA A 105 0.47 -9.22 6.19
CA ALA A 105 -0.33 -10.25 5.53
C ALA A 105 -0.73 -9.83 4.11
N GLY A 106 -1.22 -8.62 3.94
CA GLY A 106 -1.57 -8.06 2.63
C GLY A 106 -0.37 -7.97 1.69
N THR A 107 0.79 -7.60 2.21
CA THR A 107 2.04 -7.54 1.44
C THR A 107 2.46 -8.94 0.96
N VAL A 108 2.44 -9.94 1.84
CA VAL A 108 2.77 -11.33 1.50
C VAL A 108 1.79 -11.89 0.47
N ILE A 109 0.49 -11.68 0.68
CA ILE A 109 -0.54 -12.12 -0.27
C ILE A 109 -0.33 -11.48 -1.64
N THR A 110 -0.07 -10.18 -1.69
CA THR A 110 0.22 -9.46 -2.94
C THR A 110 1.44 -10.05 -3.64
N GLY A 111 2.52 -10.29 -2.90
CA GLY A 111 3.73 -10.91 -3.44
C GLY A 111 3.44 -12.28 -4.04
N VAL A 112 2.74 -13.14 -3.32
CA VAL A 112 2.39 -14.48 -3.80
C VAL A 112 1.53 -14.39 -5.06
N LEU A 113 0.48 -13.58 -5.05
CA LEU A 113 -0.42 -13.44 -6.20
C LEU A 113 0.31 -12.91 -7.44
N ILE A 114 1.09 -11.86 -7.29
CA ILE A 114 1.78 -11.20 -8.40
C ILE A 114 2.84 -12.12 -9.04
N TRP A 115 3.54 -12.92 -8.24
CA TRP A 115 4.59 -13.80 -8.75
C TRP A 115 4.09 -15.18 -9.19
N THR A 116 2.83 -15.54 -8.87
CA THR A 116 2.22 -16.79 -9.32
C THR A 116 1.30 -16.65 -10.53
N ILE A 117 0.95 -15.45 -10.90
CA ILE A 117 0.15 -15.18 -12.11
C ILE A 117 0.93 -15.62 -13.41
#